data_1065aa74b8ad46f4eda8e806d33fabe0
#
_entry.id   1065aa74b8ad46f4eda8e806d33fabe0
#
_cell.length_a   1.000
_cell.length_b   1.000
_cell.length_c   1.000
_cell.angle_alpha   90.00
_cell.angle_beta   90.00
_cell.angle_gamma   90.00
#
_symmetry.space_group_name_H-M   'P 1'
#
loop_
_entity.id
_entity.type
_entity.pdbx_description
1 polymer ?
#
loop_
_entity_poly.entity_id
_entity_poly.type
_entity_poly.pdbx_seq_one_letter_code
_entity_poly.pdbx_strand_id
1 'polypeptide(L)'
;MQRTEQEMYAVKVAKSLLNKGDKLVYLSHFGSVLYGTNSEKSDCDLKGVFVPSVASLVKGTASHHYRFSSGANDSKNSAEDVDVELWSLQKWLNMLAAGDTGALDLLFSVYAKHVKPLVNENFLGEFYSKPSTLFDVTNSKSYVGYAYGQAKKYGLKGSRMGLLKDVREYLEERLVGVDKEHVRAGEYFEELVKKFGHESYCFMKESKNPNEPRMLFLLGKGFCPAIKMAEMVQRLETEFNKYGQRVKEAANNENVDWKALSHALRCLLQVEEVLDTGFVQYPLKDAELLKAVKFAKYSWAEVEQMLLEHLRLMEEKLQNAKGYQHFRANQEQLLMSFYKNVEF
;
A
#
# COMPACT_ATOMS: atom_id res chain seq x y z
N MET A 1 12.37 14.75 19.66
CA MET A 1 13.60 13.89 19.67
C MET A 1 14.47 14.32 18.51
N GLN A 2 15.79 14.44 18.68
CA GLN A 2 16.68 14.74 17.57
C GLN A 2 16.72 13.53 16.63
N ARG A 3 16.88 13.73 15.30
CA ARG A 3 16.85 12.66 14.29
C ARG A 3 17.79 11.49 14.62
N THR A 4 18.98 11.80 15.12
CA THR A 4 19.97 10.78 15.54
C THR A 4 19.48 9.91 16.72
N GLU A 5 18.71 10.49 17.64
CA GLU A 5 18.13 9.74 18.76
C GLU A 5 17.00 8.82 18.30
N GLN A 6 16.17 9.28 17.34
CA GLN A 6 15.14 8.43 16.70
C GLN A 6 15.77 7.26 15.96
N GLU A 7 16.84 7.49 15.22
CA GLU A 7 17.58 6.44 14.49
C GLU A 7 18.18 5.40 15.44
N MET A 8 18.81 5.83 16.55
CA MET A 8 19.34 4.92 17.56
C MET A 8 18.22 4.11 18.24
N TYR A 9 17.10 4.77 18.56
CA TYR A 9 15.93 4.10 19.10
C TYR A 9 15.39 3.05 18.13
N ALA A 10 15.21 3.41 16.86
CA ALA A 10 14.72 2.53 15.81
C ALA A 10 15.61 1.30 15.59
N VAL A 11 16.94 1.46 15.60
CA VAL A 11 17.88 0.33 15.52
C VAL A 11 17.73 -0.59 16.74
N LYS A 12 17.57 -0.03 17.93
CA LYS A 12 17.34 -0.81 19.16
C LYS A 12 16.03 -1.60 19.07
N VAL A 13 14.96 -0.95 18.64
CA VAL A 13 13.65 -1.59 18.39
C VAL A 13 13.79 -2.70 17.36
N ALA A 14 14.37 -2.42 16.18
CA ALA A 14 14.55 -3.41 15.13
C ALA A 14 15.28 -4.68 15.64
N LYS A 15 16.34 -4.51 16.41
CA LYS A 15 17.08 -5.63 17.02
C LYS A 15 16.26 -6.37 18.08
N SER A 16 15.42 -5.66 18.86
CA SER A 16 14.60 -6.30 19.91
C SER A 16 13.43 -7.11 19.36
N LEU A 17 13.01 -6.87 18.11
CA LEU A 17 11.96 -7.64 17.45
C LEU A 17 12.43 -9.02 17.00
N LEU A 18 13.73 -9.20 16.82
CA LEU A 18 14.29 -10.42 16.27
C LEU A 18 14.38 -11.53 17.32
N ASN A 19 14.14 -12.77 16.89
CA ASN A 19 14.38 -13.93 17.72
C ASN A 19 15.87 -14.13 17.97
N LYS A 20 16.20 -14.86 19.04
CA LYS A 20 17.60 -15.22 19.35
C LYS A 20 18.24 -15.97 18.19
N GLY A 21 19.33 -15.42 17.69
CA GLY A 21 20.09 -15.98 16.57
C GLY A 21 19.69 -15.47 15.18
N ASP A 22 18.59 -14.72 15.05
CA ASP A 22 18.28 -14.01 13.81
C ASP A 22 19.26 -12.85 13.62
N LYS A 23 19.62 -12.55 12.37
CA LYS A 23 20.60 -11.53 12.03
C LYS A 23 19.97 -10.42 11.20
N LEU A 24 19.95 -9.18 11.72
CA LEU A 24 19.58 -8.00 10.95
C LEU A 24 20.71 -7.68 9.96
N VAL A 25 20.43 -7.72 8.65
CA VAL A 25 21.45 -7.51 7.61
C VAL A 25 21.31 -6.17 6.89
N TYR A 26 20.10 -5.60 6.90
CA TYR A 26 19.84 -4.28 6.31
C TYR A 26 18.74 -3.55 7.09
N LEU A 27 18.89 -2.25 7.29
CA LEU A 27 17.88 -1.35 7.84
C LEU A 27 18.13 0.06 7.30
N SER A 28 17.13 0.68 6.72
CA SER A 28 17.23 2.02 6.16
C SER A 28 15.93 2.79 6.31
N HIS A 29 16.03 4.12 6.22
CA HIS A 29 14.85 4.98 6.07
C HIS A 29 14.07 4.59 4.82
N PHE A 30 12.77 4.71 4.93
CA PHE A 30 11.80 4.35 3.91
C PHE A 30 10.78 5.46 3.70
N GLY A 31 9.71 5.18 2.95
CA GLY A 31 8.61 6.11 2.79
C GLY A 31 9.03 7.46 2.23
N SER A 32 8.49 8.51 2.79
CA SER A 32 8.68 9.88 2.30
C SER A 32 10.14 10.33 2.31
N VAL A 33 10.95 9.84 3.25
CA VAL A 33 12.39 10.17 3.34
C VAL A 33 13.15 9.56 2.17
N LEU A 34 12.92 8.27 1.87
CA LEU A 34 13.54 7.60 0.73
C LEU A 34 13.16 8.26 -0.60
N TYR A 35 11.87 8.58 -0.74
CA TYR A 35 11.35 9.16 -2.00
C TYR A 35 11.73 10.63 -2.21
N GLY A 36 12.24 11.33 -1.18
CA GLY A 36 12.47 12.77 -1.21
C GLY A 36 11.19 13.60 -1.10
N THR A 37 10.09 13.00 -0.65
CA THR A 37 8.78 13.66 -0.49
C THR A 37 8.45 14.01 0.96
N ASN A 38 9.44 13.95 1.85
CA ASN A 38 9.29 14.25 3.26
C ASN A 38 9.11 15.75 3.52
N SER A 39 8.54 16.05 4.68
CA SER A 39 8.41 17.38 5.27
C SER A 39 8.84 17.30 6.74
N GLU A 40 8.89 18.45 7.41
CA GLU A 40 9.18 18.53 8.86
C GLU A 40 8.19 17.72 9.72
N LYS A 41 6.99 17.43 9.17
CA LYS A 41 5.92 16.67 9.85
C LYS A 41 5.94 15.18 9.51
N SER A 42 6.91 14.71 8.72
CA SER A 42 7.00 13.31 8.33
C SER A 42 7.53 12.46 9.46
N ASP A 43 6.88 11.33 9.70
CA ASP A 43 7.28 10.25 10.60
C ASP A 43 8.60 9.58 10.15
N CYS A 44 9.16 8.76 11.03
CA CYS A 44 10.37 8.00 10.77
C CYS A 44 9.98 6.56 10.40
N ASP A 45 9.78 6.33 9.10
CA ASP A 45 9.54 5.00 8.53
C ASP A 45 10.88 4.28 8.27
N LEU A 46 11.02 3.06 8.78
CA LEU A 46 12.18 2.20 8.49
C LEU A 46 11.74 0.85 8.01
N LYS A 47 12.46 0.34 7.01
CA LYS A 47 12.31 -1.06 6.57
C LYS A 47 13.66 -1.76 6.52
N GLY A 48 13.63 -3.06 6.76
CA GLY A 48 14.85 -3.85 6.79
C GLY A 48 14.65 -5.30 6.43
N VAL A 49 15.80 -5.96 6.25
CA VAL A 49 15.90 -7.39 5.98
C VAL A 49 16.68 -8.06 7.10
N PHE A 50 16.19 -9.21 7.54
CA PHE A 50 16.89 -10.07 8.47
C PHE A 50 16.99 -11.49 7.93
N VAL A 51 17.98 -12.23 8.41
CA VAL A 51 18.19 -13.64 8.11
C VAL A 51 17.80 -14.45 9.35
N PRO A 52 16.78 -15.31 9.27
CA PRO A 52 16.41 -16.19 10.38
C PRO A 52 17.54 -17.15 10.74
N SER A 53 17.63 -17.52 12.00
CA SER A 53 18.59 -18.53 12.45
C SER A 53 18.25 -19.91 11.89
N VAL A 54 19.27 -20.72 11.59
CA VAL A 54 19.07 -22.10 11.13
C VAL A 54 18.26 -22.90 12.14
N ALA A 55 18.51 -22.70 13.42
CA ALA A 55 17.76 -23.37 14.49
C ALA A 55 16.25 -23.07 14.44
N SER A 56 15.86 -21.82 14.13
CA SER A 56 14.46 -21.43 14.00
C SER A 56 13.82 -22.01 12.73
N LEU A 57 14.57 -22.06 11.63
CA LEU A 57 14.11 -22.65 10.37
C LEU A 57 13.87 -24.16 10.52
N VAL A 58 14.83 -24.90 11.08
CA VAL A 58 14.73 -26.35 11.28
C VAL A 58 13.59 -26.72 12.24
N LYS A 59 13.37 -25.91 13.29
CA LYS A 59 12.25 -26.10 14.24
C LYS A 59 10.89 -25.66 13.69
N GLY A 60 10.82 -25.01 12.52
CA GLY A 60 9.58 -24.44 11.99
C GLY A 60 9.05 -23.26 12.82
N THR A 61 9.89 -22.61 13.61
CA THR A 61 9.51 -21.46 14.47
C THR A 61 9.99 -20.11 13.93
N ALA A 62 10.59 -20.11 12.74
CA ALA A 62 11.08 -18.88 12.12
C ALA A 62 9.90 -17.93 11.81
N SER A 63 10.01 -16.69 12.28
CA SER A 63 9.15 -15.63 11.81
C SER A 63 9.66 -15.10 10.46
N HIS A 64 8.74 -14.66 9.62
CA HIS A 64 9.11 -14.05 8.34
C HIS A 64 8.84 -12.54 8.29
N HIS A 65 8.20 -11.99 9.34
CA HIS A 65 7.80 -10.59 9.35
C HIS A 65 7.66 -10.07 10.79
N TYR A 66 8.25 -8.91 11.03
CA TYR A 66 8.06 -8.15 12.28
C TYR A 66 7.63 -6.73 11.95
N ARG A 67 6.78 -6.16 12.78
CA ARG A 67 6.33 -4.78 12.70
C ARG A 67 6.25 -4.16 14.08
N PHE A 68 6.65 -2.91 14.16
CA PHE A 68 6.51 -2.04 15.32
C PHE A 68 6.05 -0.66 14.87
N SER A 69 5.16 -0.05 15.62
CA SER A 69 4.75 1.35 15.47
C SER A 69 4.71 1.99 16.85
N SER A 70 5.30 3.17 17.01
CA SER A 70 5.21 3.95 18.23
C SER A 70 3.92 4.80 18.31
N GLY A 71 3.29 5.03 17.15
CA GLY A 71 2.06 5.80 17.05
C GLY A 71 0.84 5.06 17.62
N ALA A 72 -0.13 5.79 18.16
CA ALA A 72 -1.40 5.19 18.59
C ALA A 72 -2.25 4.78 17.37
N ASN A 73 -2.96 3.64 17.47
CA ASN A 73 -3.73 3.05 16.37
C ASN A 73 -4.79 3.98 15.74
N ASP A 74 -5.24 5.00 16.48
CA ASP A 74 -6.34 5.89 16.09
C ASP A 74 -5.90 7.36 15.87
N SER A 75 -4.61 7.65 15.92
CA SER A 75 -4.07 8.99 15.70
C SER A 75 -3.21 9.08 14.45
N LYS A 76 -3.10 10.28 13.88
CA LYS A 76 -2.15 10.57 12.80
C LYS A 76 -0.74 10.50 13.35
N ASN A 77 0.15 9.78 12.62
CA ASN A 77 1.56 9.77 12.97
C ASN A 77 2.12 11.19 13.01
N SER A 78 2.92 11.45 14.02
CA SER A 78 3.67 12.70 14.21
C SER A 78 5.10 12.55 13.71
N ALA A 79 5.83 13.66 13.63
CA ALA A 79 7.25 13.64 13.30
C ALA A 79 8.13 12.88 14.31
N GLU A 80 7.59 12.58 15.48
CA GLU A 80 8.27 11.83 16.54
C GLU A 80 8.01 10.33 16.49
N ASP A 81 7.04 9.90 15.68
CA ASP A 81 6.70 8.49 15.56
C ASP A 81 7.73 7.72 14.73
N VAL A 82 7.93 6.47 15.17
CA VAL A 82 8.86 5.53 14.55
C VAL A 82 8.11 4.27 14.17
N ASP A 83 8.11 3.96 12.90
CA ASP A 83 7.58 2.73 12.32
C ASP A 83 8.73 1.86 11.81
N VAL A 84 8.78 0.61 12.27
CA VAL A 84 9.80 -0.37 11.85
C VAL A 84 9.10 -1.58 11.26
N GLU A 85 9.47 -1.95 10.04
CA GLU A 85 9.00 -3.17 9.39
C GLU A 85 10.20 -3.99 8.91
N LEU A 86 10.25 -5.25 9.32
CA LEU A 86 11.34 -6.17 8.99
C LEU A 86 10.79 -7.40 8.27
N TRP A 87 11.42 -7.76 7.17
CA TRP A 87 11.12 -8.98 6.41
C TRP A 87 12.29 -9.96 6.48
N SER A 88 12.00 -11.24 6.63
CA SER A 88 13.04 -12.24 6.41
C SER A 88 13.54 -12.16 4.97
N LEU A 89 14.80 -12.48 4.73
CA LEU A 89 15.40 -12.49 3.39
C LEU A 89 14.54 -13.31 2.43
N GLN A 90 14.07 -14.49 2.84
CA GLN A 90 13.20 -15.34 2.04
C GLN A 90 11.87 -14.65 1.70
N LYS A 91 11.21 -14.02 2.69
CA LYS A 91 9.96 -13.28 2.44
C LYS A 91 10.18 -12.12 1.49
N TRP A 92 11.23 -11.32 1.70
CA TRP A 92 11.57 -10.20 0.84
C TRP A 92 11.81 -10.65 -0.61
N LEU A 93 12.57 -11.73 -0.84
CA LEU A 93 12.81 -12.28 -2.17
C LEU A 93 11.51 -12.77 -2.83
N ASN A 94 10.61 -13.40 -2.08
CA ASN A 94 9.30 -13.80 -2.59
C ASN A 94 8.42 -12.60 -2.98
N MET A 95 8.43 -11.53 -2.17
CA MET A 95 7.74 -10.28 -2.48
C MET A 95 8.34 -9.63 -3.74
N LEU A 96 9.65 -9.62 -3.85
CA LEU A 96 10.36 -9.11 -5.02
C LEU A 96 9.96 -9.87 -6.30
N ALA A 97 9.87 -11.19 -6.21
CA ALA A 97 9.42 -12.05 -7.30
C ALA A 97 7.95 -11.82 -7.69
N ALA A 98 7.13 -11.39 -6.75
CA ALA A 98 5.73 -11.04 -6.99
C ALA A 98 5.54 -9.61 -7.52
N GLY A 99 6.63 -8.83 -7.65
CA GLY A 99 6.58 -7.43 -8.05
C GLY A 99 5.98 -6.53 -6.96
N ASP A 100 6.26 -6.81 -5.69
CA ASP A 100 5.80 -5.97 -4.58
C ASP A 100 6.55 -4.64 -4.56
N THR A 101 5.80 -3.55 -4.44
CA THR A 101 6.35 -2.18 -4.50
C THR A 101 7.35 -1.90 -3.38
N GLY A 102 7.05 -2.34 -2.16
CA GLY A 102 7.94 -2.13 -1.02
C GLY A 102 9.21 -2.97 -1.11
N ALA A 103 9.12 -4.16 -1.69
CA ALA A 103 10.29 -5.01 -1.89
C ALA A 103 11.25 -4.44 -2.94
N LEU A 104 10.73 -3.87 -4.02
CA LEU A 104 11.52 -3.16 -5.03
C LEU A 104 12.11 -1.86 -4.50
N ASP A 105 11.32 -1.08 -3.74
CA ASP A 105 11.83 0.11 -3.08
C ASP A 105 13.01 -0.22 -2.16
N LEU A 106 12.93 -1.33 -1.41
CA LEU A 106 14.00 -1.76 -0.53
C LEU A 106 15.24 -2.22 -1.32
N LEU A 107 15.06 -2.93 -2.45
CA LEU A 107 16.17 -3.31 -3.32
C LEU A 107 16.98 -2.09 -3.77
N PHE A 108 16.30 -1.06 -4.27
CA PHE A 108 16.97 0.13 -4.80
C PHE A 108 17.36 1.15 -3.73
N SER A 109 16.81 1.07 -2.51
CA SER A 109 17.21 1.93 -1.39
C SER A 109 18.69 1.79 -1.02
N VAL A 110 19.30 0.64 -1.33
CA VAL A 110 20.72 0.36 -1.09
C VAL A 110 21.64 1.33 -1.84
N TYR A 111 21.16 1.90 -2.94
CA TYR A 111 21.89 2.82 -3.80
C TYR A 111 21.57 4.30 -3.52
N ALA A 112 20.66 4.58 -2.59
CA ALA A 112 20.21 5.94 -2.28
C ALA A 112 21.34 6.73 -1.60
N LYS A 113 21.92 7.73 -2.29
CA LYS A 113 23.03 8.50 -1.77
C LYS A 113 22.64 9.51 -0.68
N HIS A 114 21.38 9.95 -0.66
CA HIS A 114 20.86 10.94 0.30
C HIS A 114 20.38 10.31 1.61
N VAL A 115 20.28 8.98 1.66
CA VAL A 115 19.88 8.21 2.83
C VAL A 115 21.00 7.22 3.16
N LYS A 116 21.58 7.35 4.35
CA LYS A 116 22.58 6.40 4.82
C LYS A 116 21.85 5.24 5.53
N PRO A 117 22.07 3.99 5.12
CA PRO A 117 21.52 2.85 5.86
C PRO A 117 21.99 2.83 7.31
N LEU A 118 21.11 2.48 8.23
CA LEU A 118 21.41 2.34 9.66
C LEU A 118 22.09 0.99 9.95
N VAL A 119 21.79 -0.03 9.15
CA VAL A 119 22.48 -1.32 9.11
C VAL A 119 22.69 -1.68 7.65
N ASN A 120 23.91 -2.06 7.28
CA ASN A 120 24.24 -2.52 5.93
C ASN A 120 25.40 -3.50 6.00
N GLU A 121 25.08 -4.78 5.90
CA GLU A 121 26.05 -5.88 5.90
C GLU A 121 26.30 -6.42 4.48
N ASN A 122 26.19 -5.55 3.46
CA ASN A 122 26.34 -5.94 2.05
C ASN A 122 25.46 -7.16 1.69
N PHE A 123 24.20 -7.12 2.13
CA PHE A 123 23.30 -8.28 2.03
C PHE A 123 22.99 -8.71 0.58
N LEU A 124 23.22 -7.85 -0.41
CA LEU A 124 23.06 -8.21 -1.83
C LEU A 124 24.28 -8.99 -2.37
N GLY A 125 25.41 -8.98 -1.68
CA GLY A 125 26.60 -9.70 -2.10
C GLY A 125 27.01 -9.35 -3.54
N GLU A 126 27.19 -10.38 -4.37
CA GLU A 126 27.55 -10.22 -5.80
C GLU A 126 26.45 -9.57 -6.65
N PHE A 127 25.20 -9.60 -6.21
CA PHE A 127 24.07 -8.98 -6.92
C PHE A 127 24.00 -7.47 -6.74
N TYR A 128 24.87 -6.89 -5.91
CA TYR A 128 24.96 -5.44 -5.75
C TYR A 128 25.20 -4.71 -7.09
N SER A 129 26.04 -5.27 -7.97
CA SER A 129 26.32 -4.68 -9.28
C SER A 129 25.27 -4.97 -10.36
N LYS A 130 24.32 -5.88 -10.09
CA LYS A 130 23.33 -6.36 -11.06
C LYS A 130 21.94 -6.59 -10.42
N PRO A 131 21.37 -5.58 -9.73
CA PRO A 131 20.13 -5.76 -8.95
C PRO A 131 18.94 -6.18 -9.80
N SER A 132 18.88 -5.76 -11.06
CA SER A 132 17.83 -6.16 -12.03
C SER A 132 17.76 -7.66 -12.31
N THR A 133 18.77 -8.43 -11.92
CA THR A 133 18.76 -9.90 -12.07
C THR A 133 18.07 -10.61 -10.91
N LEU A 134 17.60 -9.90 -9.89
CA LEU A 134 16.90 -10.46 -8.73
C LEU A 134 15.37 -10.44 -8.87
N PHE A 135 14.83 -9.84 -9.92
CA PHE A 135 13.39 -9.75 -10.15
C PHE A 135 13.06 -9.81 -11.64
N ASP A 136 11.78 -10.03 -11.93
CA ASP A 136 11.24 -9.96 -13.28
C ASP A 136 10.42 -8.68 -13.42
N VAL A 137 10.86 -7.78 -14.28
CA VAL A 137 10.18 -6.51 -14.53
C VAL A 137 8.75 -6.68 -15.04
N THR A 138 8.44 -7.80 -15.72
CA THR A 138 7.08 -8.09 -16.21
C THR A 138 6.09 -8.34 -15.06
N ASN A 139 6.56 -8.67 -13.85
CA ASN A 139 5.74 -8.80 -12.66
C ASN A 139 5.29 -7.44 -12.08
N SER A 140 5.84 -6.33 -12.60
CA SER A 140 5.45 -4.96 -12.21
C SER A 140 3.99 -4.60 -12.55
N LYS A 141 3.23 -5.50 -13.18
CA LYS A 141 1.77 -5.39 -13.35
C LYS A 141 1.03 -5.15 -12.03
N SER A 142 1.57 -5.64 -10.92
CA SER A 142 1.02 -5.39 -9.59
C SER A 142 1.06 -3.91 -9.19
N TYR A 143 2.07 -3.16 -9.62
CA TYR A 143 2.17 -1.71 -9.44
C TYR A 143 1.04 -0.97 -10.18
N VAL A 144 0.85 -1.32 -11.45
CA VAL A 144 -0.21 -0.73 -12.28
C VAL A 144 -1.58 -1.03 -11.68
N GLY A 145 -1.82 -2.27 -11.27
CA GLY A 145 -3.05 -2.67 -10.57
C GLY A 145 -3.26 -1.92 -9.26
N TYR A 146 -2.19 -1.72 -8.48
CA TYR A 146 -2.24 -0.92 -7.26
C TYR A 146 -2.58 0.55 -7.55
N ALA A 147 -1.87 1.18 -8.51
CA ALA A 147 -2.10 2.56 -8.90
C ALA A 147 -3.53 2.79 -9.40
N TYR A 148 -4.02 1.90 -10.28
CA TYR A 148 -5.39 1.92 -10.75
C TYR A 148 -6.40 1.79 -9.61
N GLY A 149 -6.16 0.85 -8.68
CA GLY A 149 -7.00 0.64 -7.50
C GLY A 149 -7.04 1.86 -6.58
N GLN A 150 -5.91 2.56 -6.40
CA GLN A 150 -5.85 3.79 -5.59
C GLN A 150 -6.57 4.95 -6.30
N ALA A 151 -6.29 5.18 -7.58
CA ALA A 151 -6.97 6.20 -8.37
C ALA A 151 -8.49 6.01 -8.35
N LYS A 152 -8.96 4.80 -8.62
CA LYS A 152 -10.38 4.46 -8.59
C LYS A 152 -11.02 4.59 -7.20
N LYS A 153 -10.28 4.28 -6.15
CA LYS A 153 -10.79 4.27 -4.77
C LYS A 153 -10.87 5.67 -4.15
N TYR A 154 -9.94 6.55 -4.47
CA TYR A 154 -9.72 7.79 -3.71
C TYR A 154 -9.79 9.06 -4.54
N GLY A 155 -9.77 8.96 -5.84
CA GLY A 155 -9.60 10.10 -6.73
C GLY A 155 -10.79 10.41 -7.63
N LEU A 156 -11.60 9.43 -8.01
CA LEU A 156 -12.66 9.65 -8.98
C LEU A 156 -13.86 10.36 -8.34
N LYS A 157 -14.45 11.30 -9.08
CA LYS A 157 -15.75 11.89 -8.75
C LYS A 157 -16.77 10.76 -8.61
N GLY A 158 -17.39 10.63 -7.46
CA GLY A 158 -18.11 9.42 -7.08
C GLY A 158 -17.17 8.36 -6.51
N SER A 159 -16.01 8.78 -5.98
CA SER A 159 -15.10 7.91 -5.26
C SER A 159 -15.86 7.13 -4.19
N ARG A 160 -15.37 5.93 -3.91
CA ARG A 160 -15.94 5.08 -2.86
C ARG A 160 -16.14 5.82 -1.54
N MET A 161 -15.26 6.76 -1.22
CA MET A 161 -15.30 7.52 0.03
C MET A 161 -16.31 8.65 0.01
N GLY A 162 -16.35 9.42 -1.07
CA GLY A 162 -17.37 10.44 -1.27
C GLY A 162 -18.75 9.82 -1.23
N LEU A 163 -18.95 8.75 -1.99
CA LEU A 163 -20.21 8.01 -2.01
C LEU A 163 -20.58 7.46 -0.62
N LEU A 164 -19.61 6.95 0.15
CA LEU A 164 -19.87 6.45 1.50
C LEU A 164 -20.38 7.54 2.44
N LYS A 165 -19.78 8.73 2.36
CA LYS A 165 -20.23 9.90 3.13
C LYS A 165 -21.64 10.31 2.71
N ASP A 166 -21.86 10.47 1.42
CA ASP A 166 -23.14 10.95 0.87
C ASP A 166 -24.28 9.97 1.17
N VAL A 167 -24.03 8.66 1.02
CA VAL A 167 -25.02 7.61 1.37
C VAL A 167 -25.32 7.61 2.87
N ARG A 168 -24.30 7.78 3.70
CA ARG A 168 -24.47 7.81 5.13
C ARG A 168 -25.31 9.00 5.57
N GLU A 169 -24.94 10.20 5.14
CA GLU A 169 -25.69 11.44 5.45
C GLU A 169 -27.15 11.32 4.96
N TYR A 170 -27.35 10.80 3.77
CA TYR A 170 -28.70 10.56 3.24
C TYR A 170 -29.50 9.57 4.10
N LEU A 171 -28.89 8.44 4.52
CA LEU A 171 -29.58 7.48 5.38
C LEU A 171 -29.84 8.06 6.78
N GLU A 172 -28.93 8.87 7.35
CA GLU A 172 -29.16 9.57 8.60
C GLU A 172 -30.40 10.46 8.52
N GLU A 173 -30.51 11.28 7.48
CA GLU A 173 -31.68 12.15 7.25
C GLU A 173 -32.97 11.37 6.97
N ARG A 174 -32.90 10.37 6.09
CA ARG A 174 -34.06 9.60 5.60
C ARG A 174 -34.66 8.69 6.65
N LEU A 175 -33.86 8.26 7.62
CA LEU A 175 -34.26 7.33 8.68
C LEU A 175 -34.57 8.01 10.02
N VAL A 176 -34.80 9.30 10.03
CA VAL A 176 -35.28 10.01 11.23
C VAL A 176 -36.69 9.49 11.58
N GLY A 177 -36.84 9.01 12.81
CA GLY A 177 -38.10 8.44 13.30
C GLY A 177 -38.44 7.04 12.79
N VAL A 178 -37.55 6.40 12.00
CA VAL A 178 -37.75 5.06 11.48
C VAL A 178 -37.18 4.02 12.45
N ASP A 179 -37.95 2.98 12.76
CA ASP A 179 -37.47 1.84 13.55
C ASP A 179 -36.60 0.92 12.71
N LYS A 180 -35.29 1.19 12.75
CA LYS A 180 -34.26 0.48 11.96
C LYS A 180 -34.16 -1.02 12.25
N GLU A 181 -34.64 -1.47 13.42
CA GLU A 181 -34.63 -2.89 13.80
C GLU A 181 -35.73 -3.70 13.12
N HIS A 182 -36.81 -3.06 12.74
CA HIS A 182 -37.96 -3.73 12.14
C HIS A 182 -38.09 -3.47 10.62
N VAL A 183 -37.43 -2.44 10.11
CA VAL A 183 -37.45 -2.11 8.66
C VAL A 183 -36.42 -2.92 7.90
N ARG A 184 -36.79 -3.41 6.72
CA ARG A 184 -35.90 -4.11 5.80
C ARG A 184 -35.20 -3.11 4.86
N ALA A 185 -33.90 -3.26 4.70
CA ALA A 185 -33.11 -2.35 3.86
C ALA A 185 -33.52 -2.42 2.38
N GLY A 186 -34.06 -3.54 1.92
CA GLY A 186 -34.51 -3.72 0.55
C GLY A 186 -35.55 -2.72 0.10
N GLU A 187 -36.36 -2.16 1.01
CA GLU A 187 -37.34 -1.12 0.72
C GLU A 187 -36.70 0.18 0.20
N TYR A 188 -35.40 0.40 0.46
CA TYR A 188 -34.64 1.59 0.10
C TYR A 188 -33.68 1.37 -1.07
N PHE A 189 -33.50 0.15 -1.56
CA PHE A 189 -32.47 -0.17 -2.55
C PHE A 189 -32.66 0.57 -3.88
N GLU A 190 -33.88 0.64 -4.40
CA GLU A 190 -34.16 1.35 -5.64
C GLU A 190 -33.96 2.87 -5.48
N GLU A 191 -34.30 3.42 -4.32
CA GLU A 191 -34.06 4.83 -4.01
C GLU A 191 -32.57 5.16 -3.92
N LEU A 192 -31.79 4.28 -3.25
CA LEU A 192 -30.34 4.41 -3.17
C LEU A 192 -29.68 4.34 -4.53
N VAL A 193 -30.08 3.39 -5.38
CA VAL A 193 -29.54 3.28 -6.74
C VAL A 193 -29.97 4.44 -7.63
N LYS A 194 -31.18 4.92 -7.48
CA LYS A 194 -31.65 6.11 -8.23
C LYS A 194 -30.84 7.36 -7.88
N LYS A 195 -30.48 7.54 -6.60
CA LYS A 195 -29.78 8.74 -6.11
C LYS A 195 -28.27 8.64 -6.25
N PHE A 196 -27.70 7.46 -5.99
CA PHE A 196 -26.25 7.22 -5.87
C PHE A 196 -25.73 6.19 -6.87
N GLY A 197 -26.51 5.83 -7.89
CA GLY A 197 -26.14 4.79 -8.85
C GLY A 197 -24.77 5.04 -9.47
N HIS A 198 -23.93 4.01 -9.40
CA HIS A 198 -22.59 4.02 -9.94
C HIS A 198 -22.21 2.60 -10.33
N GLU A 199 -21.77 2.39 -11.57
CA GLU A 199 -21.47 1.06 -12.13
C GLU A 199 -20.51 0.18 -11.29
N SER A 200 -19.63 0.81 -10.51
CA SER A 200 -18.65 0.12 -9.69
C SER A 200 -18.96 0.13 -8.19
N TYR A 201 -19.80 1.06 -7.71
CA TYR A 201 -19.93 1.31 -6.27
C TYR A 201 -21.35 1.29 -5.73
N CYS A 202 -22.37 1.50 -6.55
CA CYS A 202 -23.77 1.44 -6.11
C CYS A 202 -24.65 0.95 -7.27
N PHE A 203 -24.97 -0.34 -7.27
CA PHE A 203 -25.76 -0.96 -8.33
C PHE A 203 -26.52 -2.20 -7.84
N MET A 204 -27.61 -2.50 -8.52
CA MET A 204 -28.31 -3.77 -8.32
C MET A 204 -27.63 -4.86 -9.14
N LYS A 205 -27.42 -6.04 -8.53
CA LYS A 205 -26.87 -7.23 -9.18
C LYS A 205 -27.93 -8.33 -9.20
N GLU A 206 -28.19 -8.86 -10.38
CA GLU A 206 -29.01 -10.04 -10.54
C GLU A 206 -28.30 -11.29 -10.02
N SER A 207 -29.04 -12.19 -9.36
CA SER A 207 -28.52 -13.50 -9.05
C SER A 207 -28.52 -14.37 -10.32
N LYS A 208 -27.57 -15.31 -10.36
CA LYS A 208 -27.57 -16.36 -11.38
C LYS A 208 -28.73 -17.37 -11.17
N ASN A 209 -29.26 -17.43 -9.96
CA ASN A 209 -30.44 -18.24 -9.61
C ASN A 209 -31.67 -17.32 -9.65
N PRO A 210 -32.68 -17.61 -10.54
CA PRO A 210 -33.88 -16.79 -10.66
C PRO A 210 -34.74 -16.73 -9.37
N ASN A 211 -34.57 -17.69 -8.46
CA ASN A 211 -35.28 -17.74 -7.19
C ASN A 211 -34.63 -16.93 -6.07
N GLU A 212 -33.46 -16.34 -6.33
CA GLU A 212 -32.76 -15.48 -5.36
C GLU A 212 -33.08 -14.01 -5.64
N PRO A 213 -33.27 -13.20 -4.59
CA PRO A 213 -33.54 -11.79 -4.76
C PRO A 213 -32.34 -11.03 -5.33
N ARG A 214 -32.61 -9.97 -6.06
CA ARG A 214 -31.58 -8.98 -6.47
C ARG A 214 -30.89 -8.41 -5.25
N MET A 215 -29.59 -8.30 -5.31
CA MET A 215 -28.78 -7.74 -4.23
C MET A 215 -28.31 -6.32 -4.56
N LEU A 216 -28.35 -5.44 -3.58
CA LEU A 216 -27.65 -4.16 -3.69
C LEU A 216 -26.16 -4.38 -3.45
N PHE A 217 -25.34 -4.01 -4.42
CA PHE A 217 -23.90 -3.84 -4.23
C PHE A 217 -23.61 -2.37 -3.94
N LEU A 218 -23.21 -2.12 -2.69
CA LEU A 218 -22.87 -0.77 -2.22
C LEU A 218 -21.45 -0.80 -1.64
N LEU A 219 -20.56 -0.01 -2.22
CA LEU A 219 -19.18 0.16 -1.77
C LEU A 219 -18.38 -1.16 -1.68
N GLY A 220 -18.68 -2.10 -2.59
CA GLY A 220 -18.05 -3.42 -2.65
C GLY A 220 -18.61 -4.44 -1.66
N LYS A 221 -19.71 -4.12 -0.97
CA LYS A 221 -20.44 -5.04 -0.10
C LYS A 221 -21.79 -5.40 -0.74
N GLY A 222 -22.13 -6.67 -0.69
CA GLY A 222 -23.47 -7.16 -1.09
C GLY A 222 -24.43 -7.08 0.07
N PHE A 223 -25.61 -6.50 -0.17
CA PHE A 223 -26.71 -6.43 0.79
C PHE A 223 -27.93 -7.16 0.22
N CYS A 224 -28.40 -8.16 0.99
CA CYS A 224 -29.64 -8.85 0.68
C CYS A 224 -30.84 -7.95 1.04
N PRO A 225 -31.94 -7.93 0.29
CA PRO A 225 -33.12 -7.13 0.62
C PRO A 225 -33.71 -7.43 2.00
N ALA A 226 -33.55 -8.65 2.48
CA ALA A 226 -34.04 -9.07 3.79
C ALA A 226 -33.19 -8.60 4.98
N ILE A 227 -32.02 -7.95 4.76
CA ILE A 227 -31.19 -7.42 5.85
C ILE A 227 -31.94 -6.32 6.62
N LYS A 228 -31.77 -6.28 7.93
CA LYS A 228 -32.32 -5.18 8.74
C LYS A 228 -31.61 -3.87 8.38
N MET A 229 -32.33 -2.76 8.39
CA MET A 229 -31.75 -1.45 8.13
C MET A 229 -30.68 -1.11 9.18
N ALA A 230 -30.88 -1.46 10.45
CA ALA A 230 -29.90 -1.27 11.51
C ALA A 230 -28.57 -1.96 11.19
N GLU A 231 -28.62 -3.19 10.72
CA GLU A 231 -27.41 -3.96 10.35
C GLU A 231 -26.73 -3.36 9.12
N MET A 232 -27.48 -2.92 8.11
CA MET A 232 -26.92 -2.26 6.95
C MET A 232 -26.17 -0.98 7.34
N VAL A 233 -26.81 -0.12 8.14
CA VAL A 233 -26.20 1.13 8.65
C VAL A 233 -24.94 0.82 9.46
N GLN A 234 -24.99 -0.15 10.38
CA GLN A 234 -23.84 -0.54 11.18
C GLN A 234 -22.66 -1.04 10.32
N ARG A 235 -22.92 -1.78 9.25
CA ARG A 235 -21.88 -2.22 8.31
C ARG A 235 -21.26 -1.05 7.56
N LEU A 236 -22.06 -0.05 7.16
CA LEU A 236 -21.57 1.17 6.51
C LEU A 236 -20.74 2.03 7.49
N GLU A 237 -21.19 2.18 8.74
CA GLU A 237 -20.42 2.86 9.80
C GLU A 237 -19.08 2.17 10.07
N THR A 238 -19.07 0.84 10.12
CA THR A 238 -17.83 0.08 10.30
C THR A 238 -16.85 0.32 9.15
N GLU A 239 -17.35 0.37 7.91
CA GLU A 239 -16.49 0.71 6.76
C GLU A 239 -16.01 2.16 6.83
N PHE A 240 -16.86 3.11 7.22
CA PHE A 240 -16.47 4.50 7.39
C PHE A 240 -15.37 4.66 8.43
N ASN A 241 -15.51 4.01 9.58
CA ASN A 241 -14.55 4.08 10.67
C ASN A 241 -13.22 3.41 10.37
N LYS A 242 -13.19 2.36 9.53
CA LYS A 242 -11.92 1.72 9.07
C LYS A 242 -11.01 2.66 8.30
N TYR A 243 -11.55 3.68 7.68
CA TYR A 243 -10.75 4.68 6.95
C TYR A 243 -10.26 5.82 7.83
N GLY A 244 -10.79 5.94 9.06
CA GLY A 244 -10.28 6.82 10.14
C GLY A 244 -9.94 8.23 9.69
N GLN A 245 -8.72 8.67 10.02
CA GLN A 245 -8.22 10.01 9.74
C GLN A 245 -8.20 10.36 8.23
N ARG A 246 -7.95 9.38 7.34
CA ARG A 246 -7.95 9.62 5.89
C ARG A 246 -9.31 10.05 5.36
N VAL A 247 -10.39 9.53 5.96
CA VAL A 247 -11.76 9.94 5.60
C VAL A 247 -12.01 11.40 5.96
N LYS A 248 -11.55 11.80 7.14
CA LYS A 248 -11.70 13.20 7.58
C LYS A 248 -10.91 14.15 6.69
N GLU A 249 -9.70 13.74 6.29
CA GLU A 249 -8.86 14.53 5.38
C GLU A 249 -9.50 14.60 3.99
N ALA A 250 -10.02 13.49 3.45
CA ALA A 250 -10.70 13.47 2.16
C ALA A 250 -12.00 14.29 2.20
N ALA A 251 -12.77 14.21 3.28
CA ALA A 251 -13.98 15.02 3.46
C ALA A 251 -13.68 16.52 3.46
N ASN A 252 -12.54 16.93 4.02
CA ASN A 252 -12.08 18.31 4.01
C ASN A 252 -11.50 18.77 2.66
N ASN A 253 -11.16 17.83 1.77
CA ASN A 253 -10.56 18.06 0.46
C ASN A 253 -11.51 17.64 -0.69
N GLU A 254 -12.77 18.02 -0.62
CA GLU A 254 -13.77 17.67 -1.64
C GLU A 254 -13.88 16.15 -1.93
N ASN A 255 -13.64 15.33 -0.90
CA ASN A 255 -13.62 13.87 -0.98
C ASN A 255 -12.44 13.25 -1.77
N VAL A 256 -11.35 13.97 -1.95
CA VAL A 256 -10.13 13.49 -2.62
C VAL A 256 -9.04 13.14 -1.61
N ASP A 257 -8.56 11.90 -1.61
CA ASP A 257 -7.36 11.49 -0.86
C ASP A 257 -6.08 11.78 -1.67
N TRP A 258 -5.61 13.01 -1.57
CA TRP A 258 -4.43 13.49 -2.26
C TRP A 258 -3.16 12.69 -1.95
N LYS A 259 -3.05 12.16 -0.71
CA LYS A 259 -1.93 11.29 -0.34
C LYS A 259 -1.97 9.97 -1.12
N ALA A 260 -3.15 9.37 -1.26
CA ALA A 260 -3.31 8.14 -2.03
C ALA A 260 -3.07 8.34 -3.52
N LEU A 261 -3.49 9.48 -4.07
CA LEU A 261 -3.23 9.84 -5.47
C LEU A 261 -1.74 10.05 -5.74
N SER A 262 -1.04 10.77 -4.86
CA SER A 262 0.42 10.91 -4.93
C SER A 262 1.13 9.55 -4.88
N HIS A 263 0.64 8.61 -4.05
CA HIS A 263 1.16 7.24 -4.02
C HIS A 263 0.88 6.46 -5.32
N ALA A 264 -0.31 6.63 -5.91
CA ALA A 264 -0.65 6.01 -7.19
C ALA A 264 0.28 6.49 -8.30
N LEU A 265 0.42 7.81 -8.42
CA LEU A 265 1.30 8.42 -9.40
C LEU A 265 2.76 8.00 -9.20
N ARG A 266 3.23 7.97 -7.95
CA ARG A 266 4.57 7.47 -7.61
C ARG A 266 4.80 6.05 -8.14
N CYS A 267 3.85 5.15 -7.92
CA CYS A 267 3.99 3.77 -8.38
C CYS A 267 4.12 3.69 -9.91
N LEU A 268 3.35 4.47 -10.65
CA LEU A 268 3.43 4.50 -12.10
C LEU A 268 4.79 5.03 -12.59
N LEU A 269 5.25 6.15 -12.04
CA LEU A 269 6.54 6.75 -12.37
C LEU A 269 7.72 5.82 -12.05
N GLN A 270 7.67 5.09 -10.94
CA GLN A 270 8.69 4.11 -10.57
C GLN A 270 8.71 2.91 -11.53
N VAL A 271 7.55 2.39 -11.92
CA VAL A 271 7.48 1.30 -12.91
C VAL A 271 8.02 1.77 -14.24
N GLU A 272 7.68 2.99 -14.67
CA GLU A 272 8.23 3.58 -15.88
C GLU A 272 9.76 3.59 -15.85
N GLU A 273 10.34 4.09 -14.76
CA GLU A 273 11.78 4.15 -14.59
C GLU A 273 12.44 2.75 -14.61
N VAL A 274 11.83 1.77 -13.92
CA VAL A 274 12.31 0.38 -13.92
C VAL A 274 12.24 -0.25 -15.31
N LEU A 275 11.16 -0.02 -16.06
CA LEU A 275 11.01 -0.55 -17.42
C LEU A 275 12.03 0.06 -18.39
N ASP A 276 12.34 1.34 -18.23
CA ASP A 276 13.26 2.05 -19.12
C ASP A 276 14.74 1.79 -18.79
N THR A 277 15.07 1.64 -17.49
CA THR A 277 16.46 1.63 -17.01
C THR A 277 16.87 0.36 -16.26
N GLY A 278 15.91 -0.48 -15.86
CA GLY A 278 16.13 -1.60 -14.95
C GLY A 278 16.41 -1.19 -13.50
N PHE A 279 16.21 0.09 -13.14
CA PHE A 279 16.62 0.67 -11.87
C PHE A 279 15.63 1.75 -11.42
N VAL A 280 15.57 2.05 -10.10
CA VAL A 280 14.89 3.22 -9.55
C VAL A 280 15.91 4.06 -8.80
N GLN A 281 16.02 5.32 -9.16
CA GLN A 281 16.91 6.26 -8.49
C GLN A 281 16.19 6.96 -7.33
N TYR A 282 16.87 7.06 -6.18
CA TYR A 282 16.40 7.85 -5.04
C TYR A 282 17.37 9.00 -4.72
N PRO A 283 16.85 10.19 -4.30
CA PRO A 283 15.42 10.54 -4.27
C PRO A 283 14.79 10.44 -5.65
N LEU A 284 13.46 10.25 -5.70
CA LEU A 284 12.76 10.16 -6.97
C LEU A 284 12.93 11.47 -7.76
N LYS A 285 13.15 11.36 -9.08
CA LYS A 285 13.26 12.52 -9.98
C LYS A 285 12.03 13.43 -9.92
N ASP A 286 10.87 12.84 -9.71
CA ASP A 286 9.57 13.52 -9.67
C ASP A 286 9.07 13.84 -8.25
N ALA A 287 9.99 13.87 -7.26
CA ALA A 287 9.64 14.11 -5.85
C ALA A 287 8.83 15.40 -5.63
N GLU A 288 9.18 16.50 -6.33
CA GLU A 288 8.47 17.78 -6.21
C GLU A 288 7.05 17.72 -6.83
N LEU A 289 6.87 17.03 -7.95
CA LEU A 289 5.55 16.77 -8.52
C LEU A 289 4.69 15.97 -7.53
N LEU A 290 5.24 14.91 -6.95
CA LEU A 290 4.55 14.07 -5.98
C LEU A 290 4.17 14.84 -4.71
N LYS A 291 5.03 15.75 -4.24
CA LYS A 291 4.70 16.68 -3.14
C LYS A 291 3.56 17.61 -3.54
N ALA A 292 3.61 18.19 -4.73
CA ALA A 292 2.59 19.10 -5.21
C ALA A 292 1.21 18.41 -5.30
N VAL A 293 1.15 17.17 -5.80
CA VAL A 293 -0.08 16.36 -5.77
C VAL A 293 -0.51 16.06 -4.33
N LYS A 294 0.40 15.61 -3.46
CA LYS A 294 0.11 15.29 -2.05
C LYS A 294 -0.50 16.47 -1.28
N PHE A 295 -0.12 17.68 -1.62
CA PHE A 295 -0.59 18.91 -0.99
C PHE A 295 -1.69 19.64 -1.78
N ALA A 296 -2.37 18.94 -2.70
CA ALA A 296 -3.49 19.47 -3.47
C ALA A 296 -3.17 20.76 -4.26
N LYS A 297 -1.96 20.88 -4.80
CA LYS A 297 -1.56 22.03 -5.64
C LYS A 297 -2.06 21.92 -7.09
N TYR A 298 -2.56 20.76 -7.48
CA TYR A 298 -3.22 20.47 -8.74
C TYR A 298 -4.70 20.24 -8.51
N SER A 299 -5.51 20.51 -9.52
CA SER A 299 -6.91 20.11 -9.53
C SER A 299 -7.03 18.59 -9.70
N TRP A 300 -8.17 18.04 -9.30
CA TRP A 300 -8.46 16.63 -9.54
C TRP A 300 -8.34 16.26 -11.04
N ALA A 301 -8.88 17.09 -11.92
CA ALA A 301 -8.86 16.82 -13.36
C ALA A 301 -7.43 16.71 -13.93
N GLU A 302 -6.51 17.55 -13.46
CA GLU A 302 -5.10 17.49 -13.86
C GLU A 302 -4.43 16.18 -13.37
N VAL A 303 -4.67 15.79 -12.11
CA VAL A 303 -4.09 14.56 -11.55
C VAL A 303 -4.70 13.32 -12.19
N GLU A 304 -6.00 13.33 -12.48
CA GLU A 304 -6.68 12.25 -13.21
C GLU A 304 -6.07 12.06 -14.60
N GLN A 305 -5.84 13.15 -15.32
CA GLN A 305 -5.19 13.09 -16.64
C GLN A 305 -3.78 12.50 -16.55
N MET A 306 -2.97 12.95 -15.58
CA MET A 306 -1.63 12.38 -15.34
C MET A 306 -1.69 10.88 -15.07
N LEU A 307 -2.60 10.44 -14.21
CA LEU A 307 -2.75 9.02 -13.87
C LEU A 307 -3.17 8.18 -15.08
N LEU A 308 -4.13 8.65 -15.87
CA LEU A 308 -4.61 7.95 -17.07
C LEU A 308 -3.53 7.86 -18.15
N GLU A 309 -2.77 8.92 -18.36
CA GLU A 309 -1.66 8.95 -19.30
C GLU A 309 -0.57 7.94 -18.92
N HIS A 310 -0.11 7.97 -17.67
CA HIS A 310 0.90 7.03 -17.19
C HIS A 310 0.39 5.58 -17.15
N LEU A 311 -0.89 5.34 -16.82
CA LEU A 311 -1.47 4.00 -16.89
C LEU A 311 -1.41 3.45 -18.31
N ARG A 312 -1.84 4.22 -19.32
CA ARG A 312 -1.79 3.80 -20.72
C ARG A 312 -0.35 3.52 -21.17
N LEU A 313 0.57 4.41 -20.83
CA LEU A 313 1.98 4.26 -21.17
C LEU A 313 2.57 2.99 -20.53
N MET A 314 2.20 2.70 -19.28
CA MET A 314 2.67 1.49 -18.58
C MET A 314 2.11 0.21 -19.17
N GLU A 315 0.83 0.17 -19.55
CA GLU A 315 0.24 -0.98 -20.22
C GLU A 315 0.96 -1.28 -21.53
N GLU A 316 1.27 -0.27 -22.35
CA GLU A 316 2.02 -0.41 -23.60
C GLU A 316 3.46 -0.90 -23.35
N LYS A 317 4.19 -0.30 -22.41
CA LYS A 317 5.55 -0.72 -22.07
C LYS A 317 5.60 -2.14 -21.52
N LEU A 318 4.66 -2.54 -20.66
CA LEU A 318 4.60 -3.89 -20.09
C LEU A 318 4.26 -4.97 -21.11
N GLN A 319 3.48 -4.65 -22.16
CA GLN A 319 3.24 -5.59 -23.26
C GLN A 319 4.52 -5.91 -24.04
N ASN A 320 5.45 -4.96 -24.13
CA ASN A 320 6.71 -5.09 -24.87
C ASN A 320 7.90 -5.49 -23.97
N ALA A 321 7.72 -5.50 -22.66
CA ALA A 321 8.78 -5.81 -21.71
C ALA A 321 9.22 -7.27 -21.80
N LYS A 322 10.54 -7.48 -21.75
CA LYS A 322 11.13 -8.82 -21.67
C LYS A 322 11.52 -9.11 -20.23
N GLY A 323 10.94 -10.16 -19.67
CA GLY A 323 11.25 -10.62 -18.34
C GLY A 323 12.63 -11.28 -18.23
N TYR A 324 13.22 -11.24 -17.05
CA TYR A 324 14.46 -11.97 -16.76
C TYR A 324 14.12 -13.34 -16.15
N GLN A 325 14.23 -14.39 -16.93
CA GLN A 325 13.73 -15.74 -16.55
C GLN A 325 14.52 -16.41 -15.43
N HIS A 326 15.80 -16.03 -15.22
CA HIS A 326 16.69 -16.68 -14.24
C HIS A 326 16.68 -16.03 -12.85
N PHE A 327 15.82 -15.06 -12.60
CA PHE A 327 15.80 -14.32 -11.33
C PHE A 327 15.60 -15.22 -10.10
N ARG A 328 14.83 -16.29 -10.21
CA ARG A 328 14.61 -17.25 -9.11
C ARG A 328 15.88 -17.99 -8.71
N ALA A 329 16.69 -18.44 -9.69
CA ALA A 329 17.98 -19.06 -9.41
C ALA A 329 18.93 -18.08 -8.70
N ASN A 330 18.95 -16.82 -9.12
CA ASN A 330 19.74 -15.78 -8.47
C ASN A 330 19.25 -15.48 -7.05
N GLN A 331 17.94 -15.46 -6.82
CA GLN A 331 17.36 -15.31 -5.49
C GLN A 331 17.75 -16.47 -4.57
N GLU A 332 17.71 -17.71 -5.07
CA GLU A 332 18.14 -18.89 -4.35
C GLU A 332 19.64 -18.82 -4.03
N GLN A 333 20.47 -18.44 -4.98
CA GLN A 333 21.90 -18.25 -4.78
C GLN A 333 22.19 -17.19 -3.70
N LEU A 334 21.49 -16.06 -3.73
CA LEU A 334 21.60 -15.04 -2.70
C LEU A 334 21.18 -15.57 -1.34
N LEU A 335 20.03 -16.24 -1.25
CA LEU A 335 19.53 -16.82 0.01
C LEU A 335 20.55 -17.82 0.59
N MET A 336 21.02 -18.74 -0.22
CA MET A 336 21.96 -19.79 0.21
C MET A 336 23.33 -19.22 0.63
N SER A 337 23.72 -18.05 0.10
CA SER A 337 24.98 -17.40 0.49
C SER A 337 25.10 -17.11 1.98
N PHE A 338 23.94 -16.87 2.66
CA PHE A 338 23.88 -16.60 4.10
C PHE A 338 23.97 -17.85 4.97
N TYR A 339 23.81 -19.04 4.40
CA TYR A 339 23.81 -20.32 5.12
C TYR A 339 24.97 -21.24 4.72
N LYS A 340 25.86 -20.82 3.81
CA LYS A 340 26.99 -21.64 3.31
C LYS A 340 27.97 -22.10 4.39
N ASN A 341 28.09 -21.35 5.49
CA ASN A 341 29.07 -21.61 6.56
C ASN A 341 28.41 -22.14 7.84
N VAL A 342 27.20 -22.65 7.73
CA VAL A 342 26.53 -23.24 8.90
C VAL A 342 26.96 -24.70 8.99
N GLU A 343 27.71 -25.01 10.04
CA GLU A 343 27.96 -26.38 10.46
C GLU A 343 26.68 -26.92 11.14
N PHE A 344 26.17 -28.03 10.62
CA PHE A 344 25.01 -28.73 11.19
C PHE A 344 25.43 -29.69 12.31
#